data_41b809fc108c12c3763d798543217a23
#
_entry.id   41b809fc108c12c3763d798543217a23
#
_cell.length_a   1.000
_cell.length_b   1.000
_cell.length_c   1.000
_cell.angle_alpha   90.00
_cell.angle_beta   90.00
_cell.angle_gamma   90.00
#
_symmetry.space_group_name_H-M   'P 1'
#
loop_
_entity.id
_entity.type
_entity.pdbx_description
1 polymer ?
#
loop_
_entity_poly.entity_id
_entity_poly.type
_entity_poly.pdbx_seq_one_letter_code
_entity_poly.pdbx_strand_id
1 'polypeptide(L)'
;MTATYMHIGIPITEKKPNMIYNEAMKFWVSNVDDYDYKVEYLKFEEGTPFPEELHRRWHVAYAVDDLDRYVDDADRVICGPMPAGEKDRLAFVWKDGAIIELYEAN
;
A
#
# COMPACT_ATOMS: atom_id res chain seq x y z
N MET A 1 7.56 -2.14 -19.55
CA MET A 1 6.92 -2.12 -18.22
C MET A 1 7.90 -2.64 -17.17
N THR A 2 8.14 -1.87 -16.13
CA THR A 2 9.03 -2.29 -15.05
C THR A 2 8.32 -2.17 -13.71
N ALA A 3 8.56 -3.17 -12.84
CA ALA A 3 8.06 -3.18 -11.47
C ALA A 3 9.22 -3.52 -10.54
N THR A 4 9.46 -2.65 -9.57
CA THR A 4 10.57 -2.79 -8.63
C THR A 4 10.02 -2.95 -7.22
N TYR A 5 10.45 -3.97 -6.51
CA TYR A 5 10.01 -4.23 -5.13
C TYR A 5 10.27 -3.02 -4.23
N MET A 6 9.27 -2.64 -3.44
CA MET A 6 9.36 -1.58 -2.44
C MET A 6 9.34 -2.13 -1.01
N HIS A 7 8.27 -2.83 -0.65
CA HIS A 7 8.09 -3.33 0.71
C HIS A 7 7.01 -4.40 0.79
N ILE A 8 6.94 -5.06 1.95
CA ILE A 8 5.82 -5.91 2.33
C ILE A 8 5.00 -5.14 3.37
N GLY A 9 3.72 -4.97 3.12
CA GLY A 9 2.79 -4.33 4.05
C GLY A 9 2.11 -5.35 4.93
N ILE A 10 2.21 -5.16 6.24
CA ILE A 10 1.62 -6.07 7.23
C ILE A 10 0.67 -5.29 8.13
N PRO A 11 -0.64 -5.57 8.06
CA PRO A 11 -1.59 -4.91 8.97
C PRO A 11 -1.45 -5.48 10.38
N ILE A 12 -1.51 -4.59 11.37
CA ILE A 12 -1.41 -4.94 12.78
C ILE A 12 -2.52 -4.25 13.57
N THR A 13 -2.80 -4.76 14.77
CA THR A 13 -3.85 -4.22 15.64
C THR A 13 -3.32 -3.36 16.78
N GLU A 14 -2.03 -3.46 17.09
CA GLU A 14 -1.38 -2.66 18.13
C GLU A 14 -0.24 -1.86 17.53
N LYS A 15 -0.14 -0.59 17.92
CA LYS A 15 0.89 0.29 17.40
C LYS A 15 2.29 -0.18 17.79
N LYS A 16 3.22 -0.03 16.85
CA LYS A 16 4.65 -0.17 17.11
C LYS A 16 5.27 1.21 17.38
N PRO A 17 6.47 1.26 18.00
CA PRO A 17 7.16 2.53 18.19
C PRO A 17 7.43 3.25 16.86
N ASN A 18 7.43 4.58 16.92
CA ASN A 18 7.81 5.45 15.81
C ASN A 18 6.88 5.43 14.58
N MET A 19 5.66 4.95 14.75
CA MET A 19 4.67 5.03 13.67
C MET A 19 4.16 6.46 13.52
N ILE A 20 3.86 6.83 12.27
CA ILE A 20 3.31 8.14 11.91
C ILE A 20 1.84 7.96 11.53
N TYR A 21 1.00 8.86 12.03
CA TYR A 21 -0.43 8.83 11.71
C TYR A 21 -0.73 9.66 10.45
N ASN A 22 -1.41 9.04 9.51
CA ASN A 22 -1.97 9.73 8.34
C ASN A 22 -3.41 10.11 8.67
N GLU A 23 -3.63 11.39 8.94
CA GLU A 23 -4.94 11.87 9.38
C GLU A 23 -5.99 11.81 8.28
N ALA A 24 -5.60 12.07 7.04
CA ALA A 24 -6.52 12.05 5.91
C ALA A 24 -7.08 10.65 5.64
N MET A 25 -6.23 9.63 5.76
CA MET A 25 -6.59 8.25 5.45
C MET A 25 -6.82 7.39 6.70
N LYS A 26 -6.62 7.96 7.87
CA LYS A 26 -6.90 7.34 9.18
C LYS A 26 -6.20 6.00 9.36
N PHE A 27 -4.88 6.02 9.25
CA PHE A 27 -4.06 4.86 9.56
C PHE A 27 -2.68 5.28 10.05
N TRP A 28 -2.06 4.39 10.80
CA TRP A 28 -0.67 4.54 11.26
C TRP A 28 0.24 3.71 10.36
N VAL A 29 1.42 4.23 10.08
CA VAL A 29 2.38 3.54 9.22
C VAL A 29 3.79 3.65 9.80
N SER A 30 4.54 2.55 9.73
CA SER A 30 5.95 2.55 10.10
C SER A 30 6.83 2.92 8.92
N ASN A 31 8.07 3.32 9.21
CA ASN A 31 9.07 3.55 8.18
C ASN A 31 9.68 2.21 7.79
N VAL A 32 9.69 1.90 6.50
CA VAL A 32 10.26 0.64 5.99
C VAL A 32 11.74 0.50 6.29
N ASP A 33 12.45 1.62 6.44
CA ASP A 33 13.88 1.61 6.73
C ASP A 33 14.19 1.28 8.19
N ASP A 34 13.20 1.23 9.06
CA ASP A 34 13.37 0.79 10.44
C ASP A 34 13.51 -0.73 10.56
N TYR A 35 13.26 -1.47 9.49
CA TYR A 35 13.25 -2.94 9.50
C TYR A 35 14.13 -3.50 8.39
N ASP A 36 14.81 -4.62 8.67
CA ASP A 36 15.87 -5.18 7.81
C ASP A 36 15.38 -5.56 6.41
N TYR A 37 14.13 -6.00 6.27
CA TYR A 37 13.62 -6.52 5.00
C TYR A 37 12.55 -5.62 4.38
N LYS A 38 12.59 -4.34 4.70
CA LYS A 38 11.63 -3.36 4.18
C LYS A 38 10.19 -3.76 4.46
N VAL A 39 9.92 -4.12 5.71
CA VAL A 39 8.57 -4.39 6.16
C VAL A 39 7.91 -3.07 6.56
N GLU A 40 6.69 -2.83 6.06
CA GLU A 40 5.88 -1.69 6.46
C GLU A 40 4.70 -2.18 7.27
N TYR A 41 4.62 -1.75 8.53
CA TYR A 41 3.48 -2.08 9.38
C TYR A 41 2.42 -0.99 9.28
N LEU A 42 1.15 -1.41 9.22
CA LEU A 42 0.02 -0.49 9.09
C LEU A 42 -1.02 -0.84 10.15
N LYS A 43 -1.52 0.18 10.83
CA LYS A 43 -2.63 0.02 11.77
C LYS A 43 -3.75 0.95 11.32
N PHE A 44 -4.82 0.37 10.81
CA PHE A 44 -5.97 1.13 10.33
C PHE A 44 -6.87 1.51 11.51
N GLU A 45 -7.38 2.74 11.48
CA GLU A 45 -8.32 3.22 12.48
C GLU A 45 -9.74 3.22 11.93
N GLU A 46 -10.70 3.26 12.83
CA GLU A 46 -12.11 3.34 12.45
C GLU A 46 -12.35 4.56 11.57
N GLY A 47 -13.11 4.37 10.50
CA GLY A 47 -13.41 5.43 9.55
C GLY A 47 -12.40 5.59 8.42
N THR A 48 -11.35 4.75 8.38
CA THR A 48 -10.43 4.77 7.25
C THR A 48 -11.17 4.45 5.95
N PRO A 49 -10.85 5.17 4.84
CA PRO A 49 -11.46 4.84 3.54
C PRO A 49 -10.86 3.61 2.88
N PHE A 50 -9.77 3.05 3.40
CA PHE A 50 -9.19 1.83 2.82
C PHE A 50 -10.12 0.64 3.04
N PRO A 51 -10.37 -0.20 2.00
CA PRO A 51 -11.21 -1.38 2.12
C PRO A 51 -10.71 -2.38 3.17
N GLU A 52 -11.64 -3.09 3.78
CA GLU A 52 -11.35 -3.98 4.89
C GLU A 52 -10.39 -5.11 4.55
N GLU A 53 -10.36 -5.57 3.31
CA GLU A 53 -9.44 -6.64 2.91
C GLU A 53 -7.96 -6.21 3.09
N LEU A 54 -7.66 -4.91 3.03
CA LEU A 54 -6.32 -4.39 3.31
C LEU A 54 -6.00 -4.38 4.81
N HIS A 55 -7.00 -4.38 5.67
CA HIS A 55 -6.81 -4.40 7.13
C HIS A 55 -6.46 -5.79 7.65
N ARG A 56 -6.68 -6.82 6.87
CA ARG A 56 -6.58 -8.21 7.32
C ARG A 56 -5.49 -9.02 6.63
N ARG A 57 -5.01 -8.57 5.48
CA ARG A 57 -4.10 -9.34 4.64
C ARG A 57 -2.84 -8.57 4.37
N TRP A 58 -1.75 -9.29 4.25
CA TRP A 58 -0.48 -8.73 3.80
C TRP A 58 -0.61 -8.31 2.34
N HIS A 59 0.18 -7.32 1.96
CA HIS A 59 0.32 -6.96 0.56
C HIS A 59 1.80 -6.72 0.24
N VAL A 60 2.14 -6.80 -1.04
CA VAL A 60 3.48 -6.51 -1.52
C VAL A 60 3.39 -5.25 -2.38
N ALA A 61 4.30 -4.30 -2.15
CA ALA A 61 4.32 -3.05 -2.89
C ALA A 61 5.42 -3.04 -3.93
N TYR A 62 5.08 -2.56 -5.12
CA TYR A 62 6.01 -2.38 -6.23
C TYR A 62 5.93 -0.96 -6.76
N ALA A 63 7.10 -0.37 -7.02
CA ALA A 63 7.18 0.87 -7.80
C ALA A 63 7.07 0.51 -9.28
N VAL A 64 6.18 1.19 -10.00
CA VAL A 64 5.92 0.91 -11.41
C VAL A 64 6.07 2.17 -12.24
N ASP A 65 6.38 1.99 -13.52
CA ASP A 65 6.59 3.09 -14.46
C ASP A 65 5.28 3.57 -15.11
N ASP A 66 4.26 2.72 -15.17
CA ASP A 66 2.98 3.05 -15.81
C ASP A 66 1.84 2.40 -15.03
N LEU A 67 1.33 3.13 -14.04
CA LEU A 67 0.32 2.62 -13.13
C LEU A 67 -0.93 2.12 -13.86
N ASP A 68 -1.41 2.89 -14.82
CA ASP A 68 -2.67 2.54 -15.50
C ASP A 68 -2.56 1.20 -16.23
N ARG A 69 -1.41 0.90 -16.79
CA ARG A 69 -1.18 -0.38 -17.47
C ARG A 69 -1.23 -1.56 -16.51
N TYR A 70 -0.59 -1.40 -15.35
CA TYR A 70 -0.61 -2.45 -14.33
C TYR A 70 -2.00 -2.64 -13.74
N VAL A 71 -2.74 -1.56 -13.58
CA VAL A 71 -4.14 -1.64 -13.11
C VAL A 71 -5.00 -2.38 -14.12
N ASP A 72 -4.84 -2.08 -15.42
CA ASP A 72 -5.60 -2.75 -16.47
C ASP A 72 -5.29 -4.25 -16.56
N ASP A 73 -4.08 -4.66 -16.21
CA ASP A 73 -3.65 -6.06 -16.23
C ASP A 73 -4.08 -6.82 -14.97
N ALA A 74 -4.58 -6.16 -13.96
CA ALA A 74 -4.95 -6.78 -12.70
C ALA A 74 -6.21 -7.63 -12.84
N ASP A 75 -6.34 -8.63 -11.95
CA ASP A 75 -7.55 -9.46 -11.91
C ASP A 75 -8.73 -8.68 -11.34
N ARG A 76 -8.47 -7.81 -10.35
CA ARG A 76 -9.50 -6.96 -9.75
C ARG A 76 -8.82 -5.77 -9.07
N VAL A 77 -9.44 -4.60 -9.17
CA VAL A 77 -8.98 -3.40 -8.45
C VAL A 77 -9.64 -3.38 -7.07
N ILE A 78 -8.84 -3.23 -6.04
CA ILE A 78 -9.34 -3.08 -4.67
C ILE A 78 -9.67 -1.62 -4.40
N CYS A 79 -8.72 -0.72 -4.67
CA CYS A 79 -8.96 0.72 -4.57
C CYS A 79 -7.93 1.48 -5.39
N GLY A 80 -8.27 2.70 -5.78
CA GLY A 80 -7.45 3.56 -6.62
C GLY A 80 -7.73 3.38 -8.11
N PRO A 81 -6.91 3.97 -8.97
CA PRO A 81 -5.79 4.85 -8.68
C PRO A 81 -6.18 6.07 -7.85
N MET A 82 -5.32 6.44 -6.92
CA MET A 82 -5.54 7.56 -6.03
C MET A 82 -4.26 8.36 -5.82
N PRO A 83 -4.37 9.63 -5.41
CA PRO A 83 -3.17 10.40 -5.07
C PRO A 83 -2.40 9.80 -3.90
N ALA A 84 -1.07 9.90 -3.98
CA ALA A 84 -0.15 9.50 -2.92
C ALA A 84 0.83 10.65 -2.71
N GLY A 85 0.48 11.58 -1.83
CA GLY A 85 1.20 12.84 -1.71
C GLY A 85 0.79 13.80 -2.83
N GLU A 86 1.68 14.72 -3.20
CA GLU A 86 1.35 15.77 -4.15
C GLU A 86 1.46 15.36 -5.61
N LYS A 87 2.34 14.41 -5.93
CA LYS A 87 2.67 14.08 -7.31
C LYS A 87 2.44 12.62 -7.66
N ASP A 88 2.54 11.75 -6.68
CA ASP A 88 2.54 10.31 -6.91
C ASP A 88 1.12 9.76 -6.94
N ARG A 89 0.97 8.56 -7.45
CA ARG A 89 -0.31 7.85 -7.45
C ARG A 89 -0.09 6.40 -7.04
N LEU A 90 -1.10 5.78 -6.47
CA LEU A 90 -1.06 4.37 -6.13
C LEU A 90 -2.41 3.70 -6.37
N ALA A 91 -2.37 2.37 -6.42
CA ALA A 91 -3.57 1.54 -6.42
C ALA A 91 -3.25 0.22 -5.73
N PHE A 92 -4.28 -0.40 -5.18
CA PHE A 92 -4.20 -1.76 -4.65
C PHE A 92 -5.04 -2.66 -5.53
N VAL A 93 -4.46 -3.79 -5.93
CA VAL A 93 -5.10 -4.73 -6.85
C VAL A 93 -4.93 -6.16 -6.38
N TRP A 94 -5.80 -7.06 -6.88
CA TRP A 94 -5.58 -8.50 -6.83
C TRP A 94 -4.92 -8.94 -8.12
N LYS A 95 -3.82 -9.68 -8.00
CA LYS A 95 -3.14 -10.27 -9.14
C LYS A 95 -2.53 -11.60 -8.72
N ASP A 96 -2.84 -12.66 -9.43
CA ASP A 96 -2.29 -14.01 -9.19
C ASP A 96 -2.50 -14.48 -7.75
N GLY A 97 -3.64 -14.13 -7.16
CA GLY A 97 -3.98 -14.53 -5.78
C GLY A 97 -3.33 -13.70 -4.69
N ALA A 98 -2.68 -12.60 -5.02
CA ALA A 98 -2.00 -11.73 -4.06
C ALA A 98 -2.52 -10.31 -4.14
N ILE A 99 -2.47 -9.60 -3.01
CA ILE A 99 -2.73 -8.17 -2.98
C ILE A 99 -1.43 -7.45 -3.30
N ILE A 100 -1.47 -6.63 -4.33
CA ILE A 100 -0.32 -5.85 -4.79
C ILE A 100 -0.65 -4.37 -4.68
N GLU A 101 0.24 -3.63 -4.02
CA GLU A 101 0.20 -2.17 -4.07
C GLU A 101 1.10 -1.73 -5.23
N LEU A 102 0.53 -0.92 -6.12
CA LEU A 102 1.25 -0.39 -7.28
C LEU A 102 1.47 1.10 -7.02
N TYR A 103 2.72 1.53 -7.01
CA TYR A 103 3.09 2.91 -6.69
C TYR A 103 3.82 3.53 -7.86
N GLU A 104 3.30 4.66 -8.36
CA GLU A 104 3.90 5.39 -9.47
C GLU A 104 4.40 6.74 -8.97
N ALA A 105 5.72 6.91 -8.95
CA ALA A 105 6.36 8.17 -8.60
C ALA A 105 6.37 9.09 -9.83
N ASN A 106 6.01 10.35 -9.62
CA ASN A 106 6.00 11.34 -10.70
C ASN A 106 6.87 12.56 -10.39
#